data_b375d4e9070ff77877fd08106b9f65a7
#
_entry.id   b375d4e9070ff77877fd08106b9f65a7
#
_cell.length_a   1.000
_cell.length_b   1.000
_cell.length_c   1.000
_cell.angle_alpha   90.00
_cell.angle_beta   90.00
_cell.angle_gamma   90.00
#
_symmetry.space_group_name_H-M   'P 1'
#
loop_
_entity.id
_entity.type
_entity.pdbx_description
1 polymer ?
#
loop_
_entity_poly.entity_id
_entity_poly.type
_entity_poly.pdbx_seq_one_letter_code
_entity_poly.pdbx_strand_id
1 'polypeptide(L)'
;MQGLLLYCLLTAPLASIEVLAQDLNQTIDVNKLAKIVQRPGFQTRVVGGDVTTNAQLGGYLIALRYEMNFVCGGTLLHDLIVLTAAHCFLGRVKISDWLAVGGASKLNDRGIQRQVKEVIKSAEFREDDMNMDVAILRLKKPMKGKSLGQLILCKKQLMPGTELRVSGWGLTENSEFGPQKLLRTVTVPVVDKKKCRASYLPTVHLTDSMFCAGVLGKKDACTFDSGGPLVYKNQVCGIVSFGIGCASKRYYGVYTDIMYVKPFIEQSIKVLLAKR
;
A
#
# COMPACT_ATOMS: atom_id res chain seq x y z
N MET A 1 12.72 30.95 -65.98
CA MET A 1 13.76 30.79 -64.96
C MET A 1 13.12 30.04 -63.81
N GLN A 2 13.00 28.76 -64.00
CA GLN A 2 12.48 27.77 -63.02
C GLN A 2 13.64 26.81 -62.70
N GLY A 3 13.75 26.44 -61.48
CA GLY A 3 14.61 25.32 -61.09
C GLY A 3 15.83 25.71 -60.28
N LEU A 4 15.70 25.91 -58.98
CA LEU A 4 16.74 25.68 -57.97
C LEU A 4 16.18 25.78 -56.55
N LEU A 5 15.25 24.87 -56.17
CA LEU A 5 14.76 24.79 -54.79
C LEU A 5 14.24 23.38 -54.45
N LEU A 6 14.96 22.34 -54.88
CA LEU A 6 14.58 20.98 -54.58
C LEU A 6 15.77 20.03 -54.39
N TYR A 7 16.83 20.44 -53.66
CA TYR A 7 17.98 19.56 -53.39
C TYR A 7 18.64 19.82 -52.02
N CYS A 8 17.84 20.02 -50.96
CA CYS A 8 18.42 20.15 -49.59
C CYS A 8 17.66 19.37 -48.49
N LEU A 9 16.97 18.28 -48.83
CA LEU A 9 16.25 17.47 -47.84
C LEU A 9 16.60 15.97 -47.83
N LEU A 10 17.80 15.59 -48.27
CA LEU A 10 18.19 14.17 -48.29
C LEU A 10 19.64 13.89 -47.88
N THR A 11 20.18 14.60 -46.89
CA THR A 11 21.44 14.15 -46.24
C THR A 11 21.47 14.53 -44.76
N ALA A 12 20.49 14.11 -43.97
CA ALA A 12 20.70 13.98 -42.55
C ALA A 12 21.32 12.59 -42.30
N PRO A 13 22.47 12.48 -41.64
CA PRO A 13 23.08 11.18 -41.40
C PRO A 13 22.20 10.36 -40.46
N LEU A 14 21.99 9.09 -40.80
CA LEU A 14 21.22 8.08 -40.03
C LEU A 14 21.62 8.00 -38.55
N ALA A 15 22.83 8.42 -38.20
CA ALA A 15 23.34 8.52 -36.85
C ALA A 15 22.56 9.48 -35.91
N SER A 16 21.92 10.54 -36.47
CA SER A 16 21.12 11.48 -35.65
C SER A 16 19.73 10.96 -35.26
N ILE A 17 19.21 9.98 -36.01
CA ILE A 17 17.90 9.35 -35.70
C ILE A 17 18.07 8.25 -34.65
N GLU A 18 19.20 7.54 -34.66
CA GLU A 18 19.49 6.52 -33.62
C GLU A 18 19.80 7.14 -32.27
N VAL A 19 20.43 8.31 -32.20
CA VAL A 19 20.68 9.01 -30.92
C VAL A 19 19.38 9.54 -30.32
N LEU A 20 18.42 10.04 -31.12
CA LEU A 20 17.11 10.47 -30.66
C LEU A 20 16.20 9.30 -30.27
N ALA A 21 16.38 8.12 -30.89
CA ALA A 21 15.66 6.90 -30.51
C ALA A 21 16.22 6.26 -29.22
N GLN A 22 17.50 6.48 -28.91
CA GLN A 22 18.11 6.04 -27.67
C GLN A 22 17.71 6.89 -26.46
N ASP A 23 17.47 8.20 -26.64
CA ASP A 23 16.99 9.09 -25.57
C ASP A 23 15.49 8.93 -25.28
N LEU A 24 14.67 8.44 -26.23
CA LEU A 24 13.25 8.16 -26.02
C LEU A 24 12.98 6.78 -25.41
N ASN A 25 13.97 5.92 -25.31
CA ASN A 25 13.87 4.60 -24.66
C ASN A 25 14.35 4.60 -23.20
N GLN A 26 14.51 5.76 -22.58
CA GLN A 26 14.53 5.88 -21.11
C GLN A 26 13.10 5.90 -20.53
N THR A 27 12.22 5.06 -21.05
CA THR A 27 11.08 4.58 -20.29
C THR A 27 11.66 3.83 -19.09
N ILE A 28 11.31 4.28 -17.91
CA ILE A 28 11.67 3.72 -16.61
C ILE A 28 11.48 2.21 -16.70
N ASP A 29 12.59 1.49 -16.82
CA ASP A 29 12.59 0.03 -16.89
C ASP A 29 12.09 -0.51 -15.54
N VAL A 30 10.80 -0.90 -15.50
CA VAL A 30 10.17 -1.52 -14.32
C VAL A 30 10.95 -2.75 -13.84
N ASN A 31 11.68 -3.43 -14.75
CA ASN A 31 12.61 -4.50 -14.41
C ASN A 31 13.87 -3.96 -13.71
N LYS A 32 14.25 -2.72 -13.98
CA LYS A 32 15.37 -2.03 -13.31
C LYS A 32 14.96 -1.58 -11.90
N LEU A 33 13.72 -1.12 -11.71
CA LEU A 33 13.14 -0.87 -10.38
C LEU A 33 12.97 -2.18 -9.59
N ALA A 34 12.48 -3.25 -10.19
CA ALA A 34 12.42 -4.57 -9.58
C ALA A 34 13.82 -5.09 -9.19
N LYS A 35 14.84 -4.88 -10.03
CA LYS A 35 16.24 -5.23 -9.72
C LYS A 35 16.88 -4.32 -8.65
N ILE A 36 16.45 -3.08 -8.50
CA ILE A 36 16.89 -2.19 -7.42
C ILE A 36 16.33 -2.67 -6.07
N VAL A 37 15.10 -3.17 -6.05
CA VAL A 37 14.45 -3.78 -4.87
C VAL A 37 15.10 -5.13 -4.52
N GLN A 38 15.70 -5.84 -5.49
CA GLN A 38 16.33 -7.15 -5.32
C GLN A 38 17.86 -7.11 -5.05
N ARG A 39 18.49 -5.94 -4.89
CA ARG A 39 19.92 -5.88 -4.58
C ARG A 39 20.19 -6.40 -3.16
N PRO A 40 21.21 -7.31 -2.97
CA PRO A 40 21.66 -7.73 -1.64
C PRO A 40 22.16 -6.50 -0.86
N GLY A 41 21.45 -6.12 0.19
CA GLY A 41 21.73 -4.93 1.01
C GLY A 41 20.49 -4.18 1.44
N PHE A 42 19.34 -4.36 0.77
CA PHE A 42 18.05 -3.85 1.23
C PHE A 42 17.44 -4.87 2.20
N GLN A 43 17.77 -4.76 3.46
CA GLN A 43 17.16 -5.57 4.52
C GLN A 43 15.78 -4.99 4.85
N THR A 44 14.75 -5.74 4.50
CA THR A 44 13.35 -5.42 4.67
C THR A 44 12.81 -6.07 5.96
N ARG A 45 12.22 -5.30 6.89
CA ARG A 45 11.90 -5.80 8.24
C ARG A 45 10.66 -5.14 8.84
N VAL A 46 9.68 -5.90 9.37
CA VAL A 46 8.96 -5.44 10.57
C VAL A 46 9.98 -5.52 11.71
N VAL A 47 10.69 -4.45 11.94
CA VAL A 47 11.71 -4.39 12.97
C VAL A 47 11.03 -4.07 14.30
N GLY A 48 11.24 -4.92 15.32
CA GLY A 48 10.83 -4.68 16.70
C GLY A 48 9.36 -4.97 17.02
N GLY A 49 8.66 -5.79 16.21
CA GLY A 49 7.25 -6.16 16.47
C GLY A 49 7.09 -7.48 17.21
N ASP A 50 6.08 -7.55 18.08
CA ASP A 50 5.69 -8.74 18.84
C ASP A 50 4.73 -9.63 18.07
N VAL A 51 4.80 -10.95 18.30
CA VAL A 51 3.80 -11.89 17.79
C VAL A 51 2.47 -11.63 18.49
N THR A 52 1.40 -11.61 17.71
CA THR A 52 0.05 -11.36 18.22
C THR A 52 -0.97 -12.24 17.49
N THR A 53 -2.22 -12.14 17.92
CA THR A 53 -3.36 -12.76 17.22
C THR A 53 -4.34 -11.70 16.74
N ASN A 54 -5.10 -12.00 15.68
CA ASN A 54 -6.12 -11.10 15.18
C ASN A 54 -7.19 -10.79 16.24
N ALA A 55 -7.54 -11.79 17.07
CA ALA A 55 -8.46 -11.61 18.20
C ALA A 55 -7.93 -10.61 19.23
N GLN A 56 -6.63 -10.68 19.59
CA GLN A 56 -5.99 -9.72 20.52
C GLN A 56 -5.95 -8.30 19.94
N LEU A 57 -5.87 -8.16 18.61
CA LEU A 57 -5.95 -6.87 17.93
C LEU A 57 -7.37 -6.28 17.94
N GLY A 58 -8.39 -7.10 18.12
CA GLY A 58 -9.81 -6.73 18.04
C GLY A 58 -10.50 -7.24 16.78
N GLY A 59 -9.90 -8.14 16.03
CA GLY A 59 -10.54 -8.90 14.94
C GLY A 59 -10.76 -8.15 13.63
N TYR A 60 -10.22 -6.96 13.46
CA TYR A 60 -10.47 -6.09 12.31
C TYR A 60 -9.54 -6.33 11.12
N LEU A 61 -8.41 -7.03 11.30
CA LEU A 61 -7.42 -7.22 10.27
C LEU A 61 -7.85 -8.30 9.28
N ILE A 62 -7.79 -7.98 8.00
CA ILE A 62 -8.16 -8.86 6.89
C ILE A 62 -6.92 -9.21 6.08
N ALA A 63 -6.74 -10.50 5.78
CA ALA A 63 -5.77 -10.93 4.78
C ALA A 63 -6.46 -10.98 3.40
N LEU A 64 -5.92 -10.25 2.43
CA LEU A 64 -6.40 -10.25 1.05
C LEU A 64 -5.53 -11.20 0.22
N ARG A 65 -6.19 -12.12 -0.48
CA ARG A 65 -5.55 -13.10 -1.35
C ARG A 65 -6.03 -12.93 -2.79
N TYR A 66 -5.12 -13.09 -3.72
CA TYR A 66 -5.41 -13.19 -5.15
C TYR A 66 -4.90 -14.53 -5.66
N GLU A 67 -5.74 -15.31 -6.35
CA GLU A 67 -5.42 -16.69 -6.76
C GLU A 67 -4.86 -17.52 -5.60
N MET A 68 -5.49 -17.40 -4.43
CA MET A 68 -5.12 -18.03 -3.15
C MET A 68 -3.81 -17.54 -2.51
N ASN A 69 -2.99 -16.76 -3.19
CA ASN A 69 -1.76 -16.19 -2.65
C ASN A 69 -2.04 -14.92 -1.83
N PHE A 70 -1.39 -14.78 -0.69
CA PHE A 70 -1.47 -13.55 0.10
C PHE A 70 -0.81 -12.38 -0.66
N VAL A 71 -1.52 -11.26 -0.74
CA VAL A 71 -1.08 -10.06 -1.46
C VAL A 71 -0.97 -8.86 -0.53
N CYS A 72 -2.03 -8.58 0.24
CA CYS A 72 -2.15 -7.36 1.04
C CYS A 72 -2.92 -7.63 2.34
N GLY A 73 -2.75 -6.70 3.27
CA GLY A 73 -3.65 -6.52 4.41
C GLY A 73 -4.88 -5.70 4.04
N GLY A 74 -5.81 -5.62 4.96
CA GLY A 74 -6.99 -4.76 4.86
C GLY A 74 -7.65 -4.57 6.22
N THR A 75 -8.61 -3.67 6.28
CA THR A 75 -9.36 -3.32 7.50
C THR A 75 -10.84 -3.56 7.32
N LEU A 76 -11.45 -4.33 8.18
CA LEU A 76 -12.91 -4.47 8.22
C LEU A 76 -13.54 -3.20 8.80
N LEU A 77 -14.29 -2.45 7.99
CA LEU A 77 -15.04 -1.25 8.41
C LEU A 77 -16.53 -1.54 8.62
N HIS A 78 -17.05 -2.54 7.95
CA HIS A 78 -18.45 -3.00 8.01
C HIS A 78 -18.47 -4.49 7.61
N ASP A 79 -19.48 -5.24 7.99
CA ASP A 79 -19.60 -6.67 7.65
C ASP A 79 -19.38 -6.99 6.16
N LEU A 80 -19.69 -6.04 5.28
CA LEU A 80 -19.55 -6.17 3.83
C LEU A 80 -18.42 -5.34 3.24
N ILE A 81 -17.73 -4.51 4.02
CA ILE A 81 -16.78 -3.49 3.51
C ILE A 81 -15.40 -3.70 4.12
N VAL A 82 -14.41 -3.79 3.24
CA VAL A 82 -12.98 -3.82 3.59
C VAL A 82 -12.28 -2.62 2.95
N LEU A 83 -11.49 -1.90 3.75
CA LEU A 83 -10.58 -0.85 3.33
C LEU A 83 -9.20 -1.44 3.07
N THR A 84 -8.54 -1.01 1.99
CA THR A 84 -7.15 -1.39 1.66
C THR A 84 -6.49 -0.34 0.76
N ALA A 85 -5.29 -0.63 0.25
CA ALA A 85 -4.55 0.21 -0.69
C ALA A 85 -4.95 -0.07 -2.15
N ALA A 86 -4.91 0.94 -3.01
CA ALA A 86 -5.21 0.80 -4.43
C ALA A 86 -4.11 0.03 -5.19
N HIS A 87 -2.85 0.20 -4.79
CA HIS A 87 -1.72 -0.50 -5.41
C HIS A 87 -1.81 -2.04 -5.30
N CYS A 88 -2.56 -2.58 -4.33
CA CYS A 88 -2.79 -4.02 -4.19
C CYS A 88 -3.40 -4.64 -5.45
N PHE A 89 -4.12 -3.85 -6.25
CA PHE A 89 -4.82 -4.30 -7.46
C PHE A 89 -4.01 -4.12 -8.75
N LEU A 90 -2.80 -3.59 -8.70
CA LEU A 90 -1.94 -3.44 -9.87
C LEU A 90 -1.60 -4.82 -10.46
N GLY A 91 -1.89 -5.00 -11.76
CA GLY A 91 -1.72 -6.28 -12.45
C GLY A 91 -2.71 -7.39 -12.04
N ARG A 92 -3.66 -7.14 -11.11
CA ARG A 92 -4.60 -8.13 -10.55
C ARG A 92 -6.04 -7.72 -10.82
N VAL A 93 -6.46 -7.78 -12.07
CA VAL A 93 -7.72 -7.17 -12.56
C VAL A 93 -8.95 -8.03 -12.35
N LYS A 94 -8.80 -9.35 -12.19
CA LYS A 94 -9.93 -10.28 -12.11
C LYS A 94 -10.51 -10.36 -10.69
N ILE A 95 -11.60 -9.64 -10.46
CA ILE A 95 -12.23 -9.50 -9.13
C ILE A 95 -12.66 -10.84 -8.52
N SER A 96 -13.09 -11.81 -9.35
CA SER A 96 -13.48 -13.16 -8.89
C SER A 96 -12.36 -13.94 -8.19
N ASP A 97 -11.11 -13.60 -8.44
CA ASP A 97 -9.96 -14.31 -7.89
C ASP A 97 -9.49 -13.70 -6.54
N TRP A 98 -10.15 -12.61 -6.12
CA TRP A 98 -9.91 -11.98 -4.84
C TRP A 98 -10.73 -12.60 -3.71
N LEU A 99 -10.04 -12.94 -2.62
CA LEU A 99 -10.59 -13.51 -1.40
C LEU A 99 -10.16 -12.68 -0.18
N ALA A 100 -11.11 -12.27 0.64
CA ALA A 100 -10.88 -11.65 1.94
C ALA A 100 -10.98 -12.71 3.05
N VAL A 101 -9.98 -12.76 3.93
CA VAL A 101 -9.91 -13.73 5.04
C VAL A 101 -9.84 -12.96 6.36
N GLY A 102 -10.88 -13.07 7.17
CA GLY A 102 -10.96 -12.48 8.51
C GLY A 102 -10.72 -13.50 9.61
N GLY A 103 -10.25 -13.02 10.78
CA GLY A 103 -9.99 -13.86 11.96
C GLY A 103 -8.73 -14.72 11.88
N ALA A 104 -7.99 -14.69 10.78
CA ALA A 104 -6.72 -15.39 10.65
C ALA A 104 -5.63 -14.70 11.46
N SER A 105 -4.81 -15.48 12.18
CA SER A 105 -3.59 -15.03 12.86
C SER A 105 -2.34 -15.60 12.19
N LYS A 106 -2.46 -16.76 11.58
CA LYS A 106 -1.45 -17.34 10.70
C LYS A 106 -1.93 -17.21 9.24
N LEU A 107 -1.02 -16.98 8.30
CA LEU A 107 -1.40 -16.86 6.89
C LEU A 107 -2.05 -18.11 6.33
N ASN A 108 -1.73 -19.29 6.87
CA ASN A 108 -2.36 -20.55 6.48
C ASN A 108 -3.65 -20.86 7.25
N ASP A 109 -4.06 -20.04 8.22
CA ASP A 109 -5.35 -20.21 8.88
C ASP A 109 -6.47 -20.10 7.85
N ARG A 110 -7.46 -20.98 7.98
CA ARG A 110 -8.63 -20.95 7.11
C ARG A 110 -9.44 -19.68 7.31
N GLY A 111 -9.57 -19.24 8.56
CA GLY A 111 -10.34 -18.06 8.93
C GLY A 111 -11.77 -18.05 8.36
N ILE A 112 -12.38 -16.87 8.31
CA ILE A 112 -13.67 -16.63 7.67
C ILE A 112 -13.41 -16.02 6.30
N GLN A 113 -13.66 -16.81 5.25
CA GLN A 113 -13.37 -16.45 3.88
C GLN A 113 -14.59 -15.85 3.19
N ARG A 114 -14.40 -14.73 2.48
CA ARG A 114 -15.44 -14.07 1.68
C ARG A 114 -14.88 -13.61 0.35
N GLN A 115 -15.54 -14.00 -0.73
CA GLN A 115 -15.21 -13.51 -2.06
C GLN A 115 -15.50 -12.02 -2.18
N VAL A 116 -14.63 -11.30 -2.88
CA VAL A 116 -14.85 -9.91 -3.25
C VAL A 116 -15.91 -9.85 -4.35
N LYS A 117 -16.89 -8.96 -4.20
CA LYS A 117 -17.94 -8.70 -5.19
C LYS A 117 -17.55 -7.54 -6.11
N GLU A 118 -17.02 -6.48 -5.53
CA GLU A 118 -16.73 -5.23 -6.23
C GLU A 118 -15.59 -4.49 -5.52
N VAL A 119 -14.84 -3.70 -6.28
CA VAL A 119 -13.76 -2.84 -5.80
C VAL A 119 -13.94 -1.45 -6.38
N ILE A 120 -13.85 -0.42 -5.52
CA ILE A 120 -13.74 0.99 -5.94
C ILE A 120 -12.35 1.47 -5.51
N LYS A 121 -11.51 1.81 -6.48
CA LYS A 121 -10.22 2.48 -6.30
C LYS A 121 -10.42 3.98 -6.48
N SER A 122 -9.61 4.80 -5.81
CA SER A 122 -9.60 6.24 -6.12
C SER A 122 -9.26 6.46 -7.59
N ALA A 123 -10.04 7.30 -8.27
CA ALA A 123 -9.75 7.71 -9.64
C ALA A 123 -8.49 8.59 -9.72
N GLU A 124 -8.08 9.19 -8.60
CA GLU A 124 -6.88 10.00 -8.46
C GLU A 124 -5.64 9.18 -8.08
N PHE A 125 -5.79 7.85 -7.93
CA PHE A 125 -4.65 6.98 -7.66
C PHE A 125 -3.68 7.00 -8.84
N ARG A 126 -2.42 7.28 -8.55
CA ARG A 126 -1.32 7.24 -9.53
C ARG A 126 -0.23 6.30 -9.00
N GLU A 127 0.23 5.43 -9.87
CA GLU A 127 1.23 4.43 -9.53
C GLU A 127 2.65 5.04 -9.39
N ASP A 128 2.93 6.10 -10.15
CA ASP A 128 4.23 6.77 -10.20
C ASP A 128 4.61 7.47 -8.89
N ASP A 129 3.65 8.06 -8.18
CA ASP A 129 3.87 8.76 -6.92
C ASP A 129 3.03 8.20 -5.76
N MET A 130 2.23 7.14 -5.98
CA MET A 130 1.34 6.51 -5.00
C MET A 130 0.30 7.48 -4.40
N ASN A 131 -0.04 8.57 -5.11
CA ASN A 131 -1.06 9.51 -4.67
C ASN A 131 -2.42 8.83 -4.53
N MET A 132 -3.19 9.16 -3.47
CA MET A 132 -4.52 8.62 -3.23
C MET A 132 -4.59 7.08 -3.23
N ASP A 133 -3.59 6.44 -2.62
CA ASP A 133 -3.46 4.98 -2.56
C ASP A 133 -4.48 4.36 -1.61
N VAL A 134 -5.73 4.32 -2.05
CA VAL A 134 -6.89 3.83 -1.29
C VAL A 134 -7.88 3.09 -2.18
N ALA A 135 -8.39 1.96 -1.67
CA ALA A 135 -9.45 1.17 -2.30
C ALA A 135 -10.45 0.64 -1.27
N ILE A 136 -11.70 0.52 -1.68
CA ILE A 136 -12.81 -0.04 -0.89
C ILE A 136 -13.34 -1.27 -1.62
N LEU A 137 -13.43 -2.39 -0.88
CA LEU A 137 -13.97 -3.63 -1.38
C LEU A 137 -15.34 -3.91 -0.78
N ARG A 138 -16.28 -4.38 -1.61
CA ARG A 138 -17.50 -5.03 -1.14
C ARG A 138 -17.37 -6.54 -1.21
N LEU A 139 -17.73 -7.22 -0.13
CA LEU A 139 -17.76 -8.67 -0.06
C LEU A 139 -19.09 -9.22 -0.60
N LYS A 140 -19.07 -10.45 -1.17
CA LYS A 140 -20.30 -11.11 -1.65
C LYS A 140 -21.24 -11.49 -0.52
N LYS A 141 -20.71 -11.83 0.67
CA LYS A 141 -21.47 -12.21 1.87
C LYS A 141 -20.91 -11.51 3.09
N PRO A 142 -21.71 -11.22 4.14
CA PRO A 142 -21.22 -10.60 5.36
C PRO A 142 -20.09 -11.41 6.01
N MET A 143 -19.07 -10.70 6.48
CA MET A 143 -17.97 -11.26 7.28
C MET A 143 -18.30 -11.09 8.75
N LYS A 144 -18.89 -12.13 9.36
CA LYS A 144 -19.34 -12.17 10.77
C LYS A 144 -18.74 -13.34 11.50
N GLY A 145 -18.36 -13.15 12.76
CA GLY A 145 -17.83 -14.18 13.65
C GLY A 145 -17.46 -13.62 15.01
N LYS A 146 -17.38 -14.47 16.05
CA LYS A 146 -17.09 -14.04 17.44
C LYS A 146 -15.72 -13.36 17.60
N SER A 147 -14.76 -13.71 16.76
CA SER A 147 -13.39 -13.14 16.77
C SER A 147 -13.20 -12.00 15.79
N LEU A 148 -14.24 -11.51 15.13
CA LEU A 148 -14.19 -10.39 14.21
C LEU A 148 -14.68 -9.11 14.85
N GLY A 149 -14.01 -8.00 14.52
CA GLY A 149 -14.38 -6.65 14.91
C GLY A 149 -14.19 -5.70 13.73
N GLN A 150 -14.61 -4.47 13.92
CA GLN A 150 -14.56 -3.41 12.91
C GLN A 150 -13.86 -2.20 13.51
N LEU A 151 -13.19 -1.42 12.67
CA LEU A 151 -12.67 -0.12 13.03
C LEU A 151 -13.54 0.99 12.44
N ILE A 152 -13.61 2.09 13.14
CA ILE A 152 -14.16 3.33 12.60
C ILE A 152 -13.05 4.17 11.95
N LEU A 153 -13.40 5.06 11.03
CA LEU A 153 -12.44 5.98 10.44
C LEU A 153 -11.96 7.01 11.46
N CYS A 154 -10.70 7.43 11.31
CA CYS A 154 -10.09 8.49 12.10
C CYS A 154 -10.98 9.74 12.18
N LYS A 155 -11.10 10.33 13.38
CA LYS A 155 -11.99 11.47 13.61
C LYS A 155 -11.27 12.81 13.62
N LYS A 156 -9.96 12.81 13.79
CA LYS A 156 -9.14 14.03 13.86
C LYS A 156 -7.74 13.79 13.33
N GLN A 157 -7.11 14.85 12.83
CA GLN A 157 -5.72 14.84 12.42
C GLN A 157 -4.83 14.44 13.60
N LEU A 158 -3.83 13.61 13.32
CA LEU A 158 -2.86 13.16 14.31
C LEU A 158 -1.69 14.12 14.43
N MET A 159 -1.26 14.36 15.66
CA MET A 159 -0.08 15.19 15.94
C MET A 159 1.20 14.34 15.82
N PRO A 160 2.33 14.95 15.43
CA PRO A 160 3.64 14.31 15.52
C PRO A 160 3.89 13.72 16.91
N GLY A 161 4.49 12.53 16.97
CA GLY A 161 4.71 11.77 18.20
C GLY A 161 3.53 10.93 18.67
N THR A 162 2.32 11.04 18.04
CA THR A 162 1.20 10.16 18.36
C THR A 162 1.57 8.72 18.01
N GLU A 163 1.45 7.82 18.98
CA GLU A 163 1.73 6.40 18.82
C GLU A 163 0.58 5.68 18.11
N LEU A 164 0.90 4.98 17.02
CA LEU A 164 -0.02 4.20 16.18
C LEU A 164 0.41 2.74 16.15
N ARG A 165 -0.55 1.83 16.16
CA ARG A 165 -0.30 0.40 16.03
C ARG A 165 -0.43 -0.04 14.57
N VAL A 166 0.63 -0.65 14.04
CA VAL A 166 0.66 -1.36 12.76
C VAL A 166 0.62 -2.84 13.04
N SER A 167 -0.09 -3.60 12.23
CA SER A 167 -0.12 -5.05 12.36
C SER A 167 -0.25 -5.70 10.99
N GLY A 168 0.46 -6.80 10.78
CA GLY A 168 0.42 -7.52 9.52
C GLY A 168 1.32 -8.75 9.50
N TRP A 169 1.49 -9.30 8.32
CA TRP A 169 2.32 -10.49 8.05
C TRP A 169 3.58 -10.11 7.25
N GLY A 170 4.00 -8.86 7.35
CA GLY A 170 5.18 -8.34 6.66
C GLY A 170 6.48 -9.04 7.05
N LEU A 171 7.51 -8.81 6.25
CA LEU A 171 8.83 -9.39 6.46
C LEU A 171 9.42 -8.99 7.81
N THR A 172 10.21 -9.89 8.41
CA THR A 172 10.98 -9.66 9.65
C THR A 172 12.46 -9.77 9.37
N GLU A 173 13.30 -9.39 10.35
CA GLU A 173 14.78 -9.47 10.25
C GLU A 173 15.30 -10.81 9.78
N ASN A 174 14.61 -11.88 10.15
CA ASN A 174 15.02 -13.26 9.91
C ASN A 174 14.28 -13.91 8.74
N SER A 175 13.47 -13.14 7.96
CA SER A 175 12.78 -13.70 6.82
C SER A 175 13.66 -13.64 5.57
N GLU A 176 13.97 -14.78 5.02
CA GLU A 176 14.74 -14.88 3.79
C GLU A 176 13.91 -14.45 2.58
N PHE A 177 12.66 -14.94 2.45
CA PHE A 177 11.75 -14.56 1.36
C PHE A 177 10.28 -14.79 1.75
N GLY A 178 9.41 -13.84 1.39
CA GLY A 178 7.95 -13.95 1.51
C GLY A 178 7.34 -13.52 2.85
N PRO A 179 6.01 -13.45 2.93
CA PRO A 179 5.30 -12.97 4.11
C PRO A 179 5.48 -13.91 5.30
N GLN A 180 5.42 -13.36 6.51
CA GLN A 180 5.55 -14.11 7.74
C GLN A 180 4.32 -15.00 7.99
N LYS A 181 4.56 -16.21 8.49
CA LYS A 181 3.47 -17.12 8.86
C LYS A 181 2.64 -16.58 10.03
N LEU A 182 3.28 -15.91 10.99
CA LEU A 182 2.66 -15.39 12.21
C LEU A 182 2.36 -13.89 12.09
N LEU A 183 1.18 -13.48 12.53
CA LEU A 183 0.81 -12.08 12.65
C LEU A 183 1.68 -11.38 13.70
N ARG A 184 2.17 -10.20 13.36
CA ARG A 184 2.96 -9.34 14.24
C ARG A 184 2.34 -7.97 14.38
N THR A 185 2.75 -7.26 15.43
CA THR A 185 2.32 -5.90 15.70
C THR A 185 3.48 -5.05 16.21
N VAL A 186 3.51 -3.78 15.83
CA VAL A 186 4.49 -2.80 16.31
C VAL A 186 3.80 -1.46 16.53
N THR A 187 4.29 -0.69 17.50
CA THR A 187 3.85 0.68 17.72
C THR A 187 4.87 1.66 17.15
N VAL A 188 4.40 2.60 16.33
CA VAL A 188 5.21 3.60 15.62
C VAL A 188 4.66 5.00 15.83
N PRO A 189 5.51 6.02 16.08
CA PRO A 189 5.08 7.41 16.23
C PRO A 189 4.83 8.06 14.85
N VAL A 190 3.84 8.95 14.79
CA VAL A 190 3.63 9.85 13.66
C VAL A 190 4.84 10.78 13.54
N VAL A 191 5.34 10.95 12.33
CA VAL A 191 6.47 11.83 12.02
C VAL A 191 5.98 13.20 11.61
N ASP A 192 6.71 14.25 12.01
CA ASP A 192 6.46 15.62 11.54
C ASP A 192 6.47 15.69 10.00
N LYS A 193 5.49 16.40 9.40
CA LYS A 193 5.27 16.45 7.94
C LYS A 193 6.49 16.99 7.17
N LYS A 194 7.20 17.98 7.75
CA LYS A 194 8.40 18.54 7.12
C LYS A 194 9.55 17.53 7.14
N LYS A 195 9.77 16.86 8.27
CA LYS A 195 10.79 15.80 8.40
C LYS A 195 10.48 14.62 7.47
N CYS A 196 9.22 14.20 7.40
CA CYS A 196 8.75 13.16 6.50
C CYS A 196 9.09 13.49 5.04
N ARG A 197 8.67 14.66 4.54
CA ARG A 197 8.97 15.10 3.17
C ARG A 197 10.46 15.24 2.90
N ALA A 198 11.20 15.84 3.83
CA ALA A 198 12.64 16.03 3.69
C ALA A 198 13.41 14.70 3.60
N SER A 199 12.97 13.65 4.28
CA SER A 199 13.63 12.34 4.21
C SER A 199 13.54 11.70 2.83
N TYR A 200 12.52 12.02 2.03
CA TYR A 200 12.27 11.46 0.69
C TYR A 200 12.85 12.30 -0.46
N LEU A 201 13.08 13.59 -0.24
CA LEU A 201 13.65 14.46 -1.29
C LEU A 201 15.14 14.15 -1.55
N PRO A 202 15.59 14.27 -2.80
CA PRO A 202 14.83 14.58 -4.03
C PRO A 202 14.20 13.36 -4.71
N THR A 203 14.26 12.17 -4.10
CA THR A 203 13.93 10.88 -4.74
C THR A 203 12.43 10.71 -5.01
N VAL A 204 11.59 11.11 -4.05
CA VAL A 204 10.12 11.00 -4.13
C VAL A 204 9.47 12.25 -3.57
N HIS A 205 8.46 12.75 -4.26
CA HIS A 205 7.64 13.88 -3.81
C HIS A 205 6.40 13.37 -3.10
N LEU A 206 6.35 13.49 -1.76
CA LEU A 206 5.18 13.05 -0.99
C LEU A 206 4.04 14.06 -1.13
N THR A 207 2.84 13.55 -1.48
CA THR A 207 1.61 14.33 -1.64
C THR A 207 0.92 14.63 -0.30
N ASP A 208 -0.17 15.40 -0.35
CA ASP A 208 -0.97 15.70 0.85
C ASP A 208 -1.83 14.52 1.32
N SER A 209 -2.06 13.53 0.45
CA SER A 209 -2.76 12.29 0.82
C SER A 209 -1.91 11.34 1.67
N MET A 210 -0.67 11.73 2.03
CA MET A 210 0.32 10.89 2.69
C MET A 210 0.81 11.48 4.01
N PHE A 211 1.17 10.60 4.94
CA PHE A 211 1.96 10.94 6.12
C PHE A 211 2.98 9.85 6.42
N CYS A 212 3.98 10.15 7.25
CA CYS A 212 4.95 9.18 7.69
C CYS A 212 4.72 8.78 9.15
N ALA A 213 5.03 7.52 9.46
CA ALA A 213 5.21 7.05 10.82
C ALA A 213 6.39 6.07 10.88
N GLY A 214 7.01 5.93 12.05
CA GLY A 214 8.14 5.04 12.25
C GLY A 214 9.28 5.66 13.05
N VAL A 215 10.29 4.85 13.31
CA VAL A 215 11.56 5.25 13.94
C VAL A 215 12.69 4.75 13.06
N LEU A 216 13.45 5.68 12.48
CA LEU A 216 14.55 5.36 11.57
C LEU A 216 15.50 4.31 12.15
N GLY A 217 15.77 3.27 11.40
CA GLY A 217 16.66 2.17 11.79
C GLY A 217 16.14 1.25 12.89
N LYS A 218 14.88 1.43 13.38
CA LYS A 218 14.38 0.69 14.55
C LYS A 218 12.98 0.10 14.39
N LYS A 219 11.97 0.89 13.97
CA LYS A 219 10.55 0.46 13.93
C LYS A 219 9.87 0.98 12.68
N ASP A 220 9.26 0.09 11.93
CA ASP A 220 8.54 0.41 10.69
C ASP A 220 7.56 -0.71 10.31
N ALA A 221 6.55 -0.39 9.45
CA ALA A 221 5.86 -1.39 8.65
C ALA A 221 6.74 -1.86 7.49
N CYS A 222 6.44 -3.03 6.92
CA CYS A 222 7.30 -3.61 5.90
C CYS A 222 6.50 -4.18 4.71
N THR A 223 7.24 -4.67 3.71
CA THR A 223 6.71 -5.45 2.59
C THR A 223 5.76 -6.53 3.10
N PHE A 224 4.61 -6.70 2.43
CA PHE A 224 3.47 -7.55 2.81
C PHE A 224 2.58 -7.02 3.95
N ASP A 225 2.85 -5.84 4.54
CA ASP A 225 1.88 -5.14 5.38
C ASP A 225 0.98 -4.19 4.56
N SER A 226 1.29 -4.00 3.28
CA SER A 226 0.56 -3.14 2.31
C SER A 226 -0.95 -3.28 2.44
N GLY A 227 -1.67 -2.15 2.45
CA GLY A 227 -3.12 -2.11 2.60
C GLY A 227 -3.64 -2.34 4.03
N GLY A 228 -2.77 -2.77 4.95
CA GLY A 228 -3.11 -2.95 6.37
C GLY A 228 -3.28 -1.61 7.10
N PRO A 229 -3.94 -1.64 8.29
CA PRO A 229 -4.26 -0.43 9.04
C PRO A 229 -3.13 0.09 9.94
N LEU A 230 -3.01 1.43 10.04
CA LEU A 230 -2.47 2.12 11.20
C LEU A 230 -3.60 2.48 12.15
N VAL A 231 -3.53 2.00 13.38
CA VAL A 231 -4.63 2.08 14.35
C VAL A 231 -4.29 2.99 15.53
N TYR A 232 -5.21 3.92 15.81
CA TYR A 232 -5.20 4.75 17.01
C TYR A 232 -6.53 4.62 17.74
N LYS A 233 -6.53 4.13 19.00
CA LYS A 233 -7.72 4.04 19.84
C LYS A 233 -8.95 3.47 19.10
N ASN A 234 -8.83 2.29 18.51
CA ASN A 234 -9.90 1.64 17.73
C ASN A 234 -10.37 2.39 16.48
N GLN A 235 -9.54 3.29 15.95
CA GLN A 235 -9.75 4.01 14.69
C GLN A 235 -8.66 3.65 13.70
N VAL A 236 -9.01 3.38 12.45
CA VAL A 236 -8.03 3.35 11.37
C VAL A 236 -7.70 4.78 10.96
N CYS A 237 -6.43 5.15 11.09
CA CYS A 237 -5.96 6.51 10.80
C CYS A 237 -4.97 6.55 9.63
N GLY A 238 -4.43 5.40 9.21
CA GLY A 238 -3.60 5.28 8.02
C GLY A 238 -3.77 3.92 7.35
N ILE A 239 -3.37 3.85 6.09
CA ILE A 239 -3.26 2.61 5.31
C ILE A 239 -1.78 2.45 4.95
N VAL A 240 -1.19 1.29 5.19
CA VAL A 240 0.19 1.00 4.76
C VAL A 240 0.27 1.12 3.24
N SER A 241 1.09 2.04 2.74
CA SER A 241 1.24 2.32 1.32
C SER A 241 2.61 1.88 0.79
N PHE A 242 3.68 2.58 1.13
CA PHE A 242 5.01 2.23 0.66
C PHE A 242 6.12 2.66 1.63
N GLY A 243 7.36 2.24 1.32
CA GLY A 243 8.58 2.67 1.98
C GLY A 243 9.80 2.29 1.15
N ILE A 244 10.90 3.03 1.32
CA ILE A 244 12.18 2.69 0.70
C ILE A 244 13.03 1.95 1.72
N GLY A 245 12.94 0.60 1.71
CA GLY A 245 13.51 -0.28 2.72
C GLY A 245 12.71 -0.24 4.02
N CYS A 246 12.66 -1.36 4.76
CA CYS A 246 11.94 -1.41 6.03
C CYS A 246 12.89 -1.06 7.18
N ALA A 247 12.41 -0.27 8.14
CA ALA A 247 13.23 0.36 9.18
C ALA A 247 14.53 0.99 8.63
N SER A 248 14.40 1.65 7.49
CA SER A 248 15.51 2.36 6.87
C SER A 248 16.12 3.37 7.84
N LYS A 249 17.44 3.55 7.79
CA LYS A 249 18.12 4.62 8.53
C LYS A 249 17.86 6.02 7.97
N ARG A 250 17.23 6.10 6.76
CA ARG A 250 17.00 7.35 6.03
C ARG A 250 15.54 7.64 5.77
N TYR A 251 14.73 6.62 5.47
CA TYR A 251 13.34 6.77 5.02
C TYR A 251 12.36 6.22 6.07
N TYR A 252 11.34 6.99 6.37
CA TYR A 252 10.21 6.54 7.21
C TYR A 252 9.21 5.74 6.36
N GLY A 253 8.39 4.89 6.99
CA GLY A 253 7.23 4.30 6.34
C GLY A 253 6.22 5.37 5.92
N VAL A 254 5.64 5.24 4.72
CA VAL A 254 4.61 6.14 4.16
C VAL A 254 3.26 5.46 4.17
N TYR A 255 2.27 6.20 4.61
CA TYR A 255 0.90 5.75 4.82
C TYR A 255 -0.07 6.71 4.16
N THR A 256 -1.15 6.18 3.58
CA THR A 256 -2.27 7.02 3.12
C THR A 256 -2.99 7.60 4.32
N ASP A 257 -3.16 8.92 4.34
CA ASP A 257 -3.84 9.66 5.43
C ASP A 257 -5.35 9.49 5.34
N ILE A 258 -5.94 8.77 6.30
CA ILE A 258 -7.39 8.53 6.35
C ILE A 258 -8.16 9.85 6.42
N MET A 259 -7.67 10.87 7.13
CA MET A 259 -8.37 12.16 7.21
C MET A 259 -8.47 12.84 5.85
N TYR A 260 -7.43 12.73 5.03
CA TYR A 260 -7.42 13.29 3.68
C TYR A 260 -8.36 12.51 2.73
N VAL A 261 -8.27 11.17 2.75
CA VAL A 261 -9.04 10.32 1.82
C VAL A 261 -10.46 9.99 2.32
N LYS A 262 -10.85 10.47 3.51
CA LYS A 262 -12.14 10.16 4.15
C LYS A 262 -13.37 10.45 3.28
N PRO A 263 -13.46 11.58 2.56
CA PRO A 263 -14.61 11.84 1.68
C PRO A 263 -14.77 10.77 0.59
N PHE A 264 -13.66 10.31 -0.01
CA PHE A 264 -13.67 9.20 -0.97
C PHE A 264 -14.15 7.89 -0.33
N ILE A 265 -13.65 7.56 0.88
CA ILE A 265 -14.04 6.33 1.59
C ILE A 265 -15.53 6.33 1.88
N GLU A 266 -16.07 7.41 2.48
CA GLU A 266 -17.47 7.50 2.86
C GLU A 266 -18.40 7.45 1.65
N GLN A 267 -18.07 8.13 0.56
CA GLN A 267 -18.82 8.07 -0.69
C GLN A 267 -18.79 6.68 -1.32
N SER A 268 -17.62 6.03 -1.34
CA SER A 268 -17.47 4.66 -1.87
C SER A 268 -18.28 3.65 -1.07
N ILE A 269 -18.28 3.73 0.25
CA ILE A 269 -19.08 2.87 1.13
C ILE A 269 -20.57 3.06 0.84
N LYS A 270 -21.05 4.32 0.73
CA LYS A 270 -22.44 4.64 0.41
C LYS A 270 -22.85 4.01 -0.93
N VAL A 271 -22.04 4.16 -1.97
CA VAL A 271 -22.30 3.56 -3.29
C VAL A 271 -22.34 2.03 -3.23
N LEU A 272 -21.36 1.42 -2.57
CA LEU A 272 -21.24 -0.03 -2.48
C LEU A 272 -22.38 -0.67 -1.67
N LEU A 273 -22.85 -0.03 -0.59
CA LEU A 273 -23.93 -0.55 0.24
C LEU A 273 -25.33 -0.30 -0.35
N ALA A 274 -25.52 0.73 -1.18
CA ALA A 274 -26.79 1.01 -1.87
C ALA A 274 -27.11 -0.03 -2.95
N LYS A 275 -26.12 -0.68 -3.55
CA LYS A 275 -26.31 -1.73 -4.54
C LYS A 275 -26.84 -3.02 -3.88
N ARG A 276 -27.99 -3.50 -4.26
CA ARG A 276 -28.57 -4.79 -3.81
C ARG A 276 -27.86 -6.00 -4.43
#